data_8ae27ffa954319343f6506194d66b6d4
#
_entry.id   8ae27ffa954319343f6506194d66b6d4
#
_cell.length_a   1.000
_cell.length_b   1.000
_cell.length_c   1.000
_cell.angle_alpha   90.00
_cell.angle_beta   90.00
_cell.angle_gamma   90.00
#
_symmetry.space_group_name_H-M   'P 1'
#
loop_
_entity.id
_entity.type
_entity.pdbx_description
1 polymer ?
#
loop_
_entity_poly.entity_id
_entity_poly.type
_entity_poly.pdbx_seq_one_letter_code
_entity_poly.pdbx_strand_id
1 'polypeptide(L)'
;MMQPSDLDTDFLPSPAFTHKPEYKVTQHFHHSNSHIYKAQEDSGNGISGVSRETINEQPLQPQKVTSTTATNSLSQPQDIDKDPAEVTEEEVKELGFLPVLRNYNFLALWSGQVFSQLADKIYLVLMIAIISSRFQASDQSISGWVSAIMMAFTIPAVLFGSVAGVFVDRWSKKAVLVVTNLLRGGLVLAIPILLWLTQDWSPVVGLPVGFAILLGLSFLISTLTQFFAPAEQAVIPLMVERRHLLSANSLYTTTMMALVVVGFAVGEPLLAIADRLTIQFGFEIGKELVVGGSYAIAGFLLMLLKTGEKATSSQEPHVWEDLRDGLQYLGKNHRIRTALIQLVILFSIFAALAVLAVRMAEVIPGLKSSQFGFLLAAGGVGIAVGATLLGQFGQRFSHTQLSLYGSIGIAACLIGIAIFTHQLLMVLLLIALLGGFGALVAIPMQTTIQKETPPELRGKVFGLQNNVINIALTLPLALAGVAETFMGLQAVFLSLVVAAIAGGVLTWYICRTEVRTESRT
;
A
#
# COMPACT_ATOMS: atom_id res chain seq x y z
N MET A 1 67.95 28.12 3.86
CA MET A 1 69.09 27.35 3.30
C MET A 1 68.53 26.50 2.17
N MET A 2 69.01 26.87 0.99
CA MET A 2 69.16 26.13 -0.27
C MET A 2 67.95 25.54 -1.01
N GLN A 3 67.49 26.30 -2.05
CA GLN A 3 67.29 25.83 -3.43
C GLN A 3 68.70 25.53 -4.02
N PRO A 4 68.89 25.02 -5.29
CA PRO A 4 67.93 24.89 -6.43
C PRO A 4 68.21 23.67 -7.37
N SER A 5 67.55 23.72 -8.51
CA SER A 5 67.95 23.57 -9.96
C SER A 5 67.61 22.24 -10.59
N ASP A 6 66.86 22.24 -11.63
CA ASP A 6 66.98 22.62 -13.04
C ASP A 6 67.13 21.43 -14.00
N LEU A 7 66.53 21.62 -15.11
CA LEU A 7 66.78 21.20 -16.53
C LEU A 7 65.77 20.21 -17.08
N ASP A 8 64.90 20.73 -17.97
CA ASP A 8 65.03 20.87 -19.43
C ASP A 8 64.82 19.54 -20.17
N THR A 9 64.12 19.35 -21.23
CA THR A 9 63.71 20.09 -22.42
C THR A 9 62.83 19.21 -23.32
N ASP A 10 61.89 19.86 -24.01
CA ASP A 10 61.55 19.66 -25.42
C ASP A 10 60.93 18.34 -25.99
N PHE A 11 59.75 18.40 -26.56
CA PHE A 11 59.50 18.38 -28.00
C PHE A 11 57.97 18.28 -28.30
N LEU A 12 57.42 19.30 -28.92
CA LEU A 12 56.24 19.28 -29.78
C LEU A 12 56.65 18.77 -31.18
N PRO A 13 55.76 18.33 -32.13
CA PRO A 13 54.46 18.94 -32.46
C PRO A 13 53.33 17.99 -32.89
N SER A 14 52.15 18.60 -32.98
CA SER A 14 50.92 18.16 -33.68
C SER A 14 51.15 17.86 -35.19
N PRO A 15 50.27 17.13 -35.94
CA PRO A 15 48.98 17.71 -36.34
C PRO A 15 47.76 16.77 -36.50
N ALA A 16 46.62 17.41 -36.46
CA ALA A 16 45.31 17.16 -37.07
C ALA A 16 45.07 15.91 -37.93
N PHE A 17 43.96 15.22 -37.69
CA PHE A 17 43.08 14.69 -38.74
C PHE A 17 41.63 14.62 -38.24
N THR A 18 40.79 15.35 -38.95
CA THR A 18 39.31 15.31 -38.99
C THR A 18 38.83 13.99 -39.60
N HIS A 19 37.87 13.34 -38.95
CA HIS A 19 36.85 12.55 -39.67
C HIS A 19 35.63 12.30 -38.75
N LYS A 20 34.50 12.90 -39.14
CA LYS A 20 33.15 12.47 -38.80
C LYS A 20 32.79 11.22 -39.60
N PRO A 21 32.04 10.27 -39.07
CA PRO A 21 31.17 9.45 -39.89
C PRO A 21 29.69 9.82 -39.69
N GLU A 22 29.07 10.16 -40.81
CA GLU A 22 27.62 10.19 -41.03
C GLU A 22 27.05 8.78 -40.90
N TYR A 23 25.96 8.63 -40.12
CA TYR A 23 25.15 7.42 -40.18
C TYR A 23 23.96 7.64 -41.13
N LYS A 24 23.99 6.93 -42.25
CA LYS A 24 22.87 6.73 -43.17
C LYS A 24 21.87 5.75 -42.55
N VAL A 25 20.62 6.19 -42.44
CA VAL A 25 19.44 5.34 -42.21
C VAL A 25 19.15 4.56 -43.49
N THR A 26 19.16 3.23 -43.41
CA THR A 26 18.63 2.37 -44.48
C THR A 26 17.56 1.46 -43.86
N GLN A 27 16.31 1.68 -44.27
CA GLN A 27 15.20 0.76 -44.04
C GLN A 27 15.42 -0.49 -44.89
N HIS A 28 15.29 -1.66 -44.27
CA HIS A 28 15.02 -2.90 -44.97
C HIS A 28 13.89 -3.66 -44.30
N PHE A 29 12.76 -3.67 -44.98
CA PHE A 29 11.72 -4.67 -44.79
C PHE A 29 12.22 -6.02 -45.31
N HIS A 30 12.09 -7.06 -44.49
CA HIS A 30 12.01 -8.44 -45.01
C HIS A 30 11.05 -9.27 -44.15
N HIS A 31 9.96 -9.66 -44.81
CA HIS A 31 9.18 -10.84 -44.45
C HIS A 31 10.04 -12.09 -44.65
N SER A 32 10.04 -13.02 -43.75
CA SER A 32 10.00 -14.44 -44.07
C SER A 32 9.61 -15.31 -42.89
N ASN A 33 8.50 -15.99 -43.04
CA ASN A 33 8.14 -17.21 -42.30
C ASN A 33 9.09 -18.34 -42.69
N SER A 34 9.57 -19.13 -41.75
CA SER A 34 9.88 -20.54 -41.98
C SER A 34 9.91 -21.33 -40.70
N HIS A 35 8.96 -22.24 -40.60
CA HIS A 35 8.93 -23.35 -39.66
C HIS A 35 10.11 -24.29 -39.89
N ILE A 36 10.82 -24.72 -38.88
CA ILE A 36 11.72 -25.87 -38.93
C ILE A 36 11.23 -26.89 -37.89
N TYR A 37 10.65 -27.97 -38.42
CA TYR A 37 10.48 -29.24 -37.72
C TYR A 37 11.76 -30.05 -37.85
N LYS A 38 12.29 -30.56 -36.76
CA LYS A 38 13.26 -31.65 -36.72
C LYS A 38 12.51 -32.97 -36.58
N ALA A 39 12.61 -33.80 -37.63
CA ALA A 39 12.19 -35.19 -37.60
C ALA A 39 13.33 -36.06 -37.09
N GLN A 40 13.02 -37.03 -36.28
CA GLN A 40 13.87 -38.13 -35.88
C GLN A 40 13.41 -39.38 -36.64
N GLU A 41 14.35 -39.99 -37.34
CA GLU A 41 14.20 -41.27 -38.05
C GLU A 41 13.98 -42.41 -37.05
N ASP A 42 13.03 -43.26 -37.34
CA ASP A 42 13.24 -44.71 -37.15
C ASP A 42 12.38 -45.54 -38.11
N SER A 43 12.97 -46.61 -38.56
CA SER A 43 12.75 -47.51 -39.66
C SER A 43 11.48 -48.38 -39.56
N GLY A 44 10.92 -48.75 -40.69
CA GLY A 44 10.44 -50.11 -40.87
C GLY A 44 9.17 -50.35 -41.69
N ASN A 45 9.37 -50.76 -42.95
CA ASN A 45 8.57 -51.72 -43.73
C ASN A 45 7.10 -51.50 -44.12
N GLY A 46 6.89 -51.39 -45.46
CA GLY A 46 5.99 -52.40 -46.06
C GLY A 46 4.80 -51.88 -46.91
N ILE A 47 5.00 -51.88 -48.24
CA ILE A 47 4.06 -52.37 -49.28
C ILE A 47 2.87 -51.53 -49.75
N SER A 48 3.01 -51.09 -51.05
CA SER A 48 2.09 -51.14 -52.19
C SER A 48 0.81 -50.32 -52.24
N GLY A 49 0.65 -49.63 -53.39
CA GLY A 49 -0.64 -49.48 -54.08
C GLY A 49 -0.94 -48.11 -54.67
N VAL A 50 -0.45 -47.82 -55.86
CA VAL A 50 -1.13 -47.32 -57.07
C VAL A 50 -2.38 -46.44 -56.87
N SER A 51 -2.35 -45.17 -57.30
CA SER A 51 -3.10 -44.68 -58.47
C SER A 51 -2.82 -43.20 -58.69
N ARG A 52 -2.41 -42.86 -59.94
CA ARG A 52 -2.35 -41.53 -60.52
C ARG A 52 -3.75 -41.14 -60.96
N GLU A 53 -4.21 -39.94 -60.59
CA GLU A 53 -5.25 -39.24 -61.34
C GLU A 53 -4.73 -37.84 -61.71
N THR A 54 -4.78 -37.63 -63.02
CA THR A 54 -4.44 -36.41 -63.77
C THR A 54 -5.53 -35.37 -63.59
N ILE A 55 -5.19 -34.17 -63.15
CA ILE A 55 -6.07 -33.01 -63.19
C ILE A 55 -5.69 -32.09 -64.34
N ASN A 56 -6.68 -31.86 -65.17
CA ASN A 56 -6.67 -31.08 -66.41
C ASN A 56 -6.70 -29.58 -66.08
N GLU A 57 -5.75 -28.81 -66.63
CA GLU A 57 -5.77 -27.35 -66.62
C GLU A 57 -6.64 -26.83 -67.76
N GLN A 58 -7.62 -25.97 -67.46
CA GLN A 58 -8.27 -25.08 -68.43
C GLN A 58 -8.15 -23.63 -68.00
N PRO A 59 -7.82 -22.70 -68.89
CA PRO A 59 -7.66 -21.28 -68.59
C PRO A 59 -9.00 -20.53 -68.58
N LEU A 60 -9.25 -19.75 -67.54
CA LEU A 60 -10.42 -18.89 -67.41
C LEU A 60 -10.18 -17.51 -68.07
N GLN A 61 -11.10 -17.14 -68.96
CA GLN A 61 -11.18 -15.82 -69.57
C GLN A 61 -11.78 -14.76 -68.64
N PRO A 62 -11.48 -13.45 -68.83
CA PRO A 62 -11.93 -12.39 -67.95
C PRO A 62 -13.39 -11.97 -68.24
N GLN A 63 -14.27 -12.02 -67.23
CA GLN A 63 -15.61 -11.44 -67.30
C GLN A 63 -15.59 -9.97 -66.84
N LYS A 64 -16.23 -9.13 -67.68
CA LYS A 64 -16.58 -7.73 -67.39
C LYS A 64 -17.57 -7.64 -66.22
N VAL A 65 -17.19 -6.90 -65.19
CA VAL A 65 -18.11 -6.56 -64.06
C VAL A 65 -18.71 -5.20 -64.32
N THR A 66 -20.05 -5.19 -64.51
CA THR A 66 -20.91 -4.01 -64.51
C THR A 66 -21.08 -3.50 -63.08
N SER A 67 -20.87 -2.21 -62.89
CA SER A 67 -21.07 -1.50 -61.61
C SER A 67 -22.54 -1.48 -61.18
N THR A 68 -22.82 -2.03 -60.02
CA THR A 68 -24.06 -1.73 -59.26
C THR A 68 -23.68 -1.27 -57.88
N THR A 69 -24.04 -0.03 -57.59
CA THR A 69 -23.78 0.69 -56.33
C THR A 69 -24.57 0.04 -55.22
N ALA A 70 -23.89 -0.57 -54.27
CA ALA A 70 -24.46 -0.89 -52.96
C ALA A 70 -23.51 -0.32 -51.88
N THR A 71 -23.96 0.73 -51.22
CA THR A 71 -23.39 1.36 -50.05
C THR A 71 -23.31 0.38 -48.90
N ASN A 72 -22.13 -0.17 -48.65
CA ASN A 72 -21.80 -0.84 -47.39
C ASN A 72 -20.87 0.06 -46.60
N SER A 73 -21.40 0.59 -45.52
CA SER A 73 -20.67 1.36 -44.52
C SER A 73 -19.58 0.52 -43.84
N LEU A 74 -18.36 0.62 -44.32
CA LEU A 74 -17.15 0.20 -43.59
C LEU A 74 -16.90 1.25 -42.52
N SER A 75 -17.03 0.84 -41.27
CA SER A 75 -16.59 1.61 -40.09
C SER A 75 -15.11 1.90 -40.21
N GLN A 76 -14.77 3.16 -40.44
CA GLN A 76 -13.42 3.68 -40.34
C GLN A 76 -12.91 3.56 -38.90
N PRO A 77 -11.60 3.36 -38.68
CA PRO A 77 -10.97 3.53 -37.37
C PRO A 77 -11.17 4.99 -36.94
N GLN A 78 -11.77 5.22 -35.79
CA GLN A 78 -11.93 6.55 -35.20
C GLN A 78 -10.56 7.15 -34.91
N ASP A 79 -10.29 8.27 -35.53
CA ASP A 79 -9.18 9.18 -35.30
C ASP A 79 -9.07 9.52 -33.81
N ILE A 80 -7.90 9.21 -33.24
CA ILE A 80 -7.46 9.68 -31.93
C ILE A 80 -6.75 11.03 -32.18
N ASP A 81 -7.54 12.04 -32.52
CA ASP A 81 -7.09 13.43 -32.53
C ASP A 81 -8.32 14.32 -32.27
N LYS A 82 -8.83 14.27 -31.04
CA LYS A 82 -9.71 15.31 -30.53
C LYS A 82 -8.90 16.28 -29.70
N ASP A 83 -8.89 17.53 -30.19
CA ASP A 83 -8.37 18.69 -29.48
C ASP A 83 -8.84 18.74 -28.01
N PRO A 84 -7.95 19.06 -27.03
CA PRO A 84 -8.32 19.08 -25.61
C PRO A 84 -9.33 20.19 -25.21
N ALA A 85 -9.86 20.95 -26.17
CA ALA A 85 -10.60 22.19 -25.90
C ALA A 85 -12.13 22.09 -26.01
N GLU A 86 -12.73 20.95 -26.36
CA GLU A 86 -14.19 20.78 -26.43
C GLU A 86 -14.67 19.59 -25.59
N VAL A 87 -14.43 19.66 -24.27
CA VAL A 87 -15.19 18.82 -23.32
C VAL A 87 -16.54 19.50 -23.13
N THR A 88 -17.61 18.93 -23.70
CA THR A 88 -18.95 19.46 -23.56
C THR A 88 -19.41 19.41 -22.10
N GLU A 89 -20.25 20.35 -21.66
CA GLU A 89 -20.80 20.40 -20.29
C GLU A 89 -21.52 19.08 -19.89
N GLU A 90 -22.01 18.30 -20.85
CA GLU A 90 -22.56 16.97 -20.62
C GLU A 90 -21.49 15.93 -20.30
N GLU A 91 -20.32 15.96 -20.96
CA GLU A 91 -19.18 15.09 -20.61
C GLU A 91 -18.59 15.43 -19.23
N VAL A 92 -18.58 16.69 -18.84
CA VAL A 92 -18.16 17.12 -17.49
C VAL A 92 -19.14 16.66 -16.42
N LYS A 93 -20.44 16.62 -16.70
CA LYS A 93 -21.45 16.06 -15.78
C LYS A 93 -21.36 14.55 -15.63
N GLU A 94 -20.85 13.83 -16.63
CA GLU A 94 -20.61 12.39 -16.55
C GLU A 94 -19.31 11.99 -15.83
N LEU A 95 -18.38 12.93 -15.63
CA LEU A 95 -17.06 12.70 -15.01
C LEU A 95 -17.02 12.89 -13.48
N GLY A 96 -18.14 13.00 -12.78
CA GLY A 96 -18.22 13.22 -11.34
C GLY A 96 -18.33 11.95 -10.48
N PHE A 97 -18.46 12.14 -9.16
CA PHE A 97 -18.76 11.06 -8.20
C PHE A 97 -20.20 10.53 -8.31
N LEU A 98 -21.11 11.32 -8.86
CA LEU A 98 -22.53 11.01 -8.90
C LEU A 98 -22.87 9.75 -9.69
N PRO A 99 -22.31 9.49 -10.90
CA PRO A 99 -22.53 8.24 -11.62
C PRO A 99 -22.04 7.00 -10.85
N VAL A 100 -20.92 7.13 -10.13
CA VAL A 100 -20.36 6.06 -9.31
C VAL A 100 -21.26 5.74 -8.12
N LEU A 101 -21.78 6.76 -7.43
CA LEU A 101 -22.71 6.62 -6.30
C LEU A 101 -24.11 6.11 -6.73
N ARG A 102 -24.50 6.27 -7.99
CA ARG A 102 -25.74 5.67 -8.53
C ARG A 102 -25.61 4.19 -8.86
N ASN A 103 -24.38 3.68 -8.94
CA ASN A 103 -24.15 2.26 -9.18
C ASN A 103 -24.40 1.46 -7.90
N TYR A 104 -25.46 0.68 -7.88
CA TYR A 104 -25.88 -0.11 -6.74
C TYR A 104 -24.79 -1.11 -6.27
N ASN A 105 -24.09 -1.76 -7.20
CA ASN A 105 -23.02 -2.69 -6.84
C ASN A 105 -21.84 -1.96 -6.20
N PHE A 106 -21.44 -0.80 -6.75
CA PHE A 106 -20.40 0.01 -6.13
C PHE A 106 -20.82 0.53 -4.76
N LEU A 107 -22.08 0.96 -4.61
CA LEU A 107 -22.61 1.45 -3.34
C LEU A 107 -22.61 0.34 -2.26
N ALA A 108 -22.97 -0.90 -2.62
CA ALA A 108 -22.90 -2.05 -1.73
C ALA A 108 -21.46 -2.38 -1.32
N LEU A 109 -20.50 -2.32 -2.25
CA LEU A 109 -19.08 -2.49 -1.98
C LEU A 109 -18.56 -1.39 -1.05
N TRP A 110 -18.81 -0.14 -1.42
CA TRP A 110 -18.34 1.03 -0.68
C TRP A 110 -18.91 1.11 0.73
N SER A 111 -20.21 0.85 0.92
CA SER A 111 -20.83 0.80 2.26
C SER A 111 -20.29 -0.37 3.09
N GLY A 112 -20.12 -1.55 2.51
CA GLY A 112 -19.47 -2.68 3.18
C GLY A 112 -18.05 -2.35 3.61
N GLN A 113 -17.29 -1.66 2.78
CA GLN A 113 -15.96 -1.15 3.12
C GLN A 113 -15.99 -0.18 4.31
N VAL A 114 -16.92 0.79 4.32
CA VAL A 114 -17.03 1.76 5.42
C VAL A 114 -17.16 1.03 6.76
N PHE A 115 -18.08 0.08 6.87
CA PHE A 115 -18.26 -0.68 8.12
C PHE A 115 -17.06 -1.57 8.45
N SER A 116 -16.47 -2.24 7.46
CA SER A 116 -15.30 -3.10 7.65
C SER A 116 -14.08 -2.31 8.12
N GLN A 117 -13.76 -1.19 7.46
CA GLN A 117 -12.61 -0.34 7.80
C GLN A 117 -12.82 0.39 9.14
N LEU A 118 -14.05 0.80 9.44
CA LEU A 118 -14.38 1.37 10.74
C LEU A 118 -14.15 0.34 11.84
N ALA A 119 -14.64 -0.90 11.64
CA ALA A 119 -14.43 -2.00 12.57
C ALA A 119 -12.95 -2.28 12.81
N ASP A 120 -12.09 -2.25 11.78
CA ASP A 120 -10.63 -2.44 11.91
C ASP A 120 -9.99 -1.40 12.85
N LYS A 121 -10.41 -0.13 12.78
CA LYS A 121 -9.86 0.94 13.63
C LYS A 121 -10.39 0.84 15.07
N ILE A 122 -11.69 0.60 15.22
CA ILE A 122 -12.32 0.45 16.53
C ILE A 122 -11.85 -0.85 17.21
N TYR A 123 -11.55 -1.92 16.46
CA TYR A 123 -10.98 -3.15 16.99
C TYR A 123 -9.67 -2.90 17.76
N LEU A 124 -8.79 -2.07 17.22
CA LEU A 124 -7.55 -1.73 17.90
C LEU A 124 -7.82 -0.99 19.23
N VAL A 125 -8.78 -0.07 19.23
CA VAL A 125 -9.22 0.63 20.45
C VAL A 125 -9.81 -0.36 21.47
N LEU A 126 -10.62 -1.31 21.00
CA LEU A 126 -11.18 -2.39 21.81
C LEU A 126 -10.07 -3.23 22.49
N MET A 127 -9.05 -3.64 21.72
CA MET A 127 -7.93 -4.41 22.26
C MET A 127 -7.20 -3.64 23.36
N ILE A 128 -6.91 -2.36 23.14
CA ILE A 128 -6.25 -1.52 24.15
C ILE A 128 -7.12 -1.36 25.40
N ALA A 129 -8.44 -1.19 25.23
CA ALA A 129 -9.37 -1.09 26.35
C ALA A 129 -9.41 -2.39 27.18
N ILE A 130 -9.42 -3.56 26.53
CA ILE A 130 -9.40 -4.87 27.23
C ILE A 130 -8.06 -5.07 27.94
N ILE A 131 -6.93 -4.76 27.30
CA ILE A 131 -5.59 -4.86 27.90
C ILE A 131 -5.52 -4.00 29.16
N SER A 132 -5.88 -2.73 29.04
CA SER A 132 -5.82 -1.76 30.15
C SER A 132 -6.72 -2.15 31.31
N SER A 133 -7.89 -2.76 31.07
CA SER A 133 -8.84 -3.09 32.12
C SER A 133 -8.61 -4.45 32.78
N ARG A 134 -8.01 -5.43 32.07
CA ARG A 134 -7.93 -6.83 32.54
C ARG A 134 -6.52 -7.36 32.77
N PHE A 135 -5.50 -6.83 32.08
CA PHE A 135 -4.16 -7.40 32.08
C PHE A 135 -3.07 -6.48 32.61
N GLN A 136 -3.27 -5.17 32.58
CA GLN A 136 -2.29 -4.20 33.05
C GLN A 136 -2.37 -4.05 34.58
N ALA A 137 -1.25 -4.29 35.27
CA ALA A 137 -1.12 -3.93 36.67
C ALA A 137 -0.83 -2.42 36.82
N SER A 138 -1.19 -1.84 37.96
CA SER A 138 -1.09 -0.39 38.22
C SER A 138 0.33 0.17 38.13
N ASP A 139 1.32 -0.67 38.30
CA ASP A 139 2.75 -0.35 38.32
C ASP A 139 3.48 -0.71 37.01
N GLN A 140 2.75 -1.28 36.02
CA GLN A 140 3.32 -1.73 34.76
C GLN A 140 2.99 -0.80 33.60
N SER A 141 3.98 -0.54 32.73
CA SER A 141 3.77 0.13 31.46
C SER A 141 2.92 -0.74 30.52
N ILE A 142 1.92 -0.13 29.86
CA ILE A 142 1.08 -0.80 28.87
C ILE A 142 1.83 -1.15 27.57
N SER A 143 2.98 -0.50 27.30
CA SER A 143 3.65 -0.53 26.01
C SER A 143 4.06 -1.92 25.55
N GLY A 144 4.52 -2.78 26.46
CA GLY A 144 4.86 -4.17 26.14
C GLY A 144 3.66 -4.98 25.66
N TRP A 145 2.52 -4.86 26.34
CA TRP A 145 1.26 -5.50 25.98
C TRP A 145 0.74 -5.03 24.61
N VAL A 146 0.79 -3.71 24.39
CA VAL A 146 0.39 -3.07 23.13
C VAL A 146 1.27 -3.52 21.99
N SER A 147 2.58 -3.54 22.19
CA SER A 147 3.52 -4.03 21.16
C SER A 147 3.23 -5.46 20.76
N ALA A 148 2.94 -6.35 21.71
CA ALA A 148 2.61 -7.74 21.41
C ALA A 148 1.33 -7.86 20.54
N ILE A 149 0.27 -7.10 20.87
CA ILE A 149 -0.96 -7.06 20.04
C ILE A 149 -0.69 -6.47 18.66
N MET A 150 0.07 -5.36 18.59
CA MET A 150 0.42 -4.73 17.32
C MET A 150 1.25 -5.67 16.43
N MET A 151 2.16 -6.45 17.03
CA MET A 151 2.90 -7.50 16.31
C MET A 151 1.97 -8.60 15.81
N ALA A 152 1.09 -9.12 16.67
CA ALA A 152 0.11 -10.14 16.28
C ALA A 152 -0.78 -9.66 15.13
N PHE A 153 -1.06 -8.37 15.06
CA PHE A 153 -1.82 -7.76 13.97
C PHE A 153 -0.98 -7.52 12.70
N THR A 154 0.32 -7.26 12.82
CA THR A 154 1.17 -6.89 11.66
C THR A 154 1.91 -8.09 11.05
N ILE A 155 2.28 -9.09 11.85
CA ILE A 155 2.98 -10.29 11.35
C ILE A 155 2.23 -10.97 10.19
N PRO A 156 0.90 -11.16 10.20
CA PRO A 156 0.17 -11.74 9.07
C PRO A 156 0.34 -10.97 7.76
N ALA A 157 0.50 -9.64 7.80
CA ALA A 157 0.72 -8.84 6.60
C ALA A 157 2.05 -9.21 5.91
N VAL A 158 3.09 -9.48 6.71
CA VAL A 158 4.39 -9.91 6.19
C VAL A 158 4.33 -11.35 5.66
N LEU A 159 3.67 -12.26 6.39
CA LEU A 159 3.61 -13.68 6.05
C LEU A 159 2.68 -13.95 4.86
N PHE A 160 1.51 -13.34 4.84
CA PHE A 160 0.44 -13.68 3.91
C PHE A 160 0.14 -12.59 2.88
N GLY A 161 0.65 -11.36 3.04
CA GLY A 161 0.30 -10.24 2.16
C GLY A 161 0.53 -10.51 0.67
N SER A 162 1.67 -11.10 0.29
CA SER A 162 1.96 -11.47 -1.11
C SER A 162 1.19 -12.71 -1.56
N VAL A 163 1.07 -13.69 -0.68
CA VAL A 163 0.45 -14.99 -0.97
C VAL A 163 -1.07 -14.86 -1.10
N ALA A 164 -1.68 -14.02 -0.28
CA ALA A 164 -3.12 -13.79 -0.29
C ALA A 164 -3.63 -13.29 -1.64
N GLY A 165 -2.89 -12.39 -2.31
CA GLY A 165 -3.24 -11.91 -3.66
C GLY A 165 -3.37 -13.05 -4.66
N VAL A 166 -2.41 -13.99 -4.67
CA VAL A 166 -2.41 -15.15 -5.56
C VAL A 166 -3.64 -16.07 -5.36
N PHE A 167 -4.03 -16.30 -4.10
CA PHE A 167 -5.22 -17.09 -3.80
C PHE A 167 -6.51 -16.36 -4.17
N VAL A 168 -6.56 -15.05 -3.89
CA VAL A 168 -7.71 -14.20 -4.21
C VAL A 168 -7.96 -14.14 -5.71
N ASP A 169 -6.93 -14.15 -6.55
CA ASP A 169 -7.10 -14.17 -8.01
C ASP A 169 -7.86 -15.40 -8.50
N ARG A 170 -7.70 -16.54 -7.80
CA ARG A 170 -8.34 -17.83 -8.12
C ARG A 170 -9.73 -18.02 -7.51
N TRP A 171 -10.00 -17.35 -6.38
CA TRP A 171 -11.25 -17.49 -5.65
C TRP A 171 -12.29 -16.44 -6.08
N SER A 172 -13.55 -16.72 -5.82
CA SER A 172 -14.60 -15.71 -5.97
C SER A 172 -14.33 -14.54 -5.01
N LYS A 173 -14.06 -13.35 -5.56
CA LYS A 173 -13.79 -12.14 -4.81
C LYS A 173 -14.92 -11.81 -3.86
N LYS A 174 -16.18 -11.96 -4.33
CA LYS A 174 -17.37 -11.81 -3.48
C LYS A 174 -17.37 -12.77 -2.30
N ALA A 175 -17.08 -14.06 -2.52
CA ALA A 175 -17.03 -15.03 -1.43
C ALA A 175 -15.95 -14.68 -0.41
N VAL A 176 -14.75 -14.29 -0.86
CA VAL A 176 -13.67 -13.84 0.02
C VAL A 176 -14.10 -12.63 0.86
N LEU A 177 -14.68 -11.60 0.24
CA LEU A 177 -15.13 -10.39 0.94
C LEU A 177 -16.17 -10.69 2.01
N VAL A 178 -17.15 -11.52 1.70
CA VAL A 178 -18.23 -11.90 2.64
C VAL A 178 -17.70 -12.77 3.77
N VAL A 179 -17.03 -13.86 3.44
CA VAL A 179 -16.56 -14.86 4.43
C VAL A 179 -15.55 -14.22 5.39
N THR A 180 -14.59 -13.44 4.90
CA THR A 180 -13.60 -12.80 5.77
C THR A 180 -14.24 -11.82 6.75
N ASN A 181 -15.24 -11.03 6.34
CA ASN A 181 -15.95 -10.13 7.23
C ASN A 181 -16.78 -10.87 8.29
N LEU A 182 -17.54 -11.88 7.88
CA LEU A 182 -18.35 -12.67 8.82
C LEU A 182 -17.48 -13.42 9.83
N LEU A 183 -16.36 -14.01 9.37
CA LEU A 183 -15.41 -14.67 10.28
C LEU A 183 -14.76 -13.68 11.24
N ARG A 184 -14.32 -12.51 10.78
CA ARG A 184 -13.78 -11.47 11.66
C ARG A 184 -14.81 -11.05 12.71
N GLY A 185 -16.06 -10.82 12.29
CA GLY A 185 -17.16 -10.51 13.21
C GLY A 185 -17.38 -11.60 14.25
N GLY A 186 -17.42 -12.87 13.83
CA GLY A 186 -17.58 -14.02 14.73
C GLY A 186 -16.42 -14.16 15.73
N LEU A 187 -15.16 -13.97 15.28
CA LEU A 187 -13.98 -14.00 16.15
C LEU A 187 -14.02 -12.90 17.21
N VAL A 188 -14.45 -11.68 16.84
CA VAL A 188 -14.59 -10.58 17.81
C VAL A 188 -15.69 -10.87 18.83
N LEU A 189 -16.85 -11.36 18.38
CA LEU A 189 -17.95 -11.73 19.29
C LEU A 189 -17.61 -12.92 20.19
N ALA A 190 -16.63 -13.75 19.82
CA ALA A 190 -16.15 -14.84 20.65
C ALA A 190 -15.23 -14.38 21.79
N ILE A 191 -14.65 -13.16 21.74
CA ILE A 191 -13.71 -12.64 22.74
C ILE A 191 -14.25 -12.76 24.17
N PRO A 192 -15.43 -12.19 24.52
CA PRO A 192 -15.92 -12.22 25.90
C PRO A 192 -16.15 -13.65 26.39
N ILE A 193 -16.66 -14.54 25.54
CA ILE A 193 -16.90 -15.95 25.86
C ILE A 193 -15.58 -16.67 26.15
N LEU A 194 -14.56 -16.48 25.30
CA LEU A 194 -13.26 -17.12 25.47
C LEU A 194 -12.52 -16.59 26.71
N LEU A 195 -12.58 -15.29 26.97
CA LEU A 195 -12.01 -14.69 28.18
C LEU A 195 -12.69 -15.16 29.43
N TRP A 196 -14.02 -15.32 29.42
CA TRP A 196 -14.78 -15.88 30.54
C TRP A 196 -14.43 -17.34 30.79
N LEU A 197 -14.36 -18.15 29.75
CA LEU A 197 -14.04 -19.60 29.85
C LEU A 197 -12.63 -19.86 30.41
N THR A 198 -11.70 -18.94 30.19
CA THR A 198 -10.28 -19.12 30.56
C THR A 198 -9.84 -18.28 31.75
N GLN A 199 -10.77 -17.59 32.43
CA GLN A 199 -10.46 -16.69 33.55
C GLN A 199 -9.72 -17.36 34.71
N ASP A 200 -10.02 -18.66 34.96
CA ASP A 200 -9.47 -19.43 36.08
C ASP A 200 -8.26 -20.29 35.66
N TRP A 201 -7.81 -20.17 34.42
CA TRP A 201 -6.68 -20.98 33.94
C TRP A 201 -5.35 -20.39 34.39
N SER A 202 -4.43 -21.27 34.80
CA SER A 202 -3.08 -20.86 35.21
C SER A 202 -2.32 -20.23 34.04
N PRO A 203 -1.50 -19.18 34.27
CA PRO A 203 -0.67 -18.60 33.25
C PRO A 203 0.26 -19.65 32.59
N VAL A 204 0.39 -19.62 31.27
CA VAL A 204 1.30 -20.51 30.51
C VAL A 204 2.58 -19.73 30.21
N VAL A 205 3.73 -20.23 30.68
CA VAL A 205 5.05 -19.59 30.51
C VAL A 205 5.05 -18.12 31.04
N GLY A 206 4.32 -17.85 32.13
CA GLY A 206 4.21 -16.51 32.71
C GLY A 206 3.25 -15.54 31.97
N LEU A 207 2.61 -15.98 30.88
CA LEU A 207 1.65 -15.19 30.11
C LEU A 207 0.22 -15.57 30.51
N PRO A 208 -0.68 -14.62 30.85
CA PRO A 208 -2.08 -14.90 31.09
C PRO A 208 -2.73 -15.55 29.85
N VAL A 209 -3.45 -16.67 30.05
CA VAL A 209 -4.05 -17.41 28.94
C VAL A 209 -5.03 -16.55 28.14
N GLY A 210 -5.82 -15.71 28.81
CA GLY A 210 -6.71 -14.75 28.15
C GLY A 210 -5.96 -13.80 27.22
N PHE A 211 -4.75 -13.34 27.57
CA PHE A 211 -3.95 -12.50 26.69
C PHE A 211 -3.38 -13.29 25.48
N ALA A 212 -2.96 -14.54 25.70
CA ALA A 212 -2.54 -15.40 24.58
C ALA A 212 -3.68 -15.63 23.58
N ILE A 213 -4.92 -15.76 24.06
CA ILE A 213 -6.12 -15.82 23.21
C ILE A 213 -6.31 -14.53 22.41
N LEU A 214 -6.17 -13.35 23.04
CA LEU A 214 -6.25 -12.08 22.32
C LEU A 214 -5.19 -11.96 21.22
N LEU A 215 -3.95 -12.42 21.47
CA LEU A 215 -2.89 -12.48 20.46
C LEU A 215 -3.30 -13.39 19.29
N GLY A 216 -3.80 -14.61 19.60
CA GLY A 216 -4.25 -15.56 18.57
C GLY A 216 -5.41 -15.03 17.74
N LEU A 217 -6.41 -14.42 18.37
CA LEU A 217 -7.56 -13.82 17.69
C LEU A 217 -7.14 -12.63 16.83
N SER A 218 -6.24 -11.77 17.33
CA SER A 218 -5.71 -10.64 16.57
C SER A 218 -4.92 -11.11 15.35
N PHE A 219 -4.12 -12.16 15.49
CA PHE A 219 -3.41 -12.80 14.40
C PHE A 219 -4.37 -13.34 13.32
N LEU A 220 -5.43 -14.06 13.72
CA LEU A 220 -6.43 -14.62 12.82
C LEU A 220 -7.22 -13.51 12.10
N ILE A 221 -7.68 -12.48 12.82
CA ILE A 221 -8.41 -11.34 12.25
C ILE A 221 -7.55 -10.61 11.23
N SER A 222 -6.28 -10.36 11.56
CA SER A 222 -5.34 -9.75 10.63
C SER A 222 -5.05 -10.64 9.42
N THR A 223 -4.92 -11.96 9.61
CA THR A 223 -4.76 -12.91 8.49
C THR A 223 -5.93 -12.80 7.52
N LEU A 224 -7.17 -12.78 8.02
CA LEU A 224 -8.37 -12.60 7.19
C LEU A 224 -8.36 -11.25 6.44
N THR A 225 -7.83 -10.20 7.06
CA THR A 225 -7.67 -8.88 6.43
C THR A 225 -6.70 -8.93 5.25
N GLN A 226 -5.65 -9.77 5.27
CA GLN A 226 -4.72 -9.90 4.15
C GLN A 226 -5.40 -10.49 2.90
N PHE A 227 -6.41 -11.33 3.05
CA PHE A 227 -7.22 -11.84 1.94
C PHE A 227 -8.30 -10.85 1.52
N PHE A 228 -8.87 -10.10 2.45
CA PHE A 228 -9.90 -9.10 2.17
C PHE A 228 -9.38 -7.97 1.26
N ALA A 229 -8.23 -7.38 1.58
CA ALA A 229 -7.71 -6.20 0.90
C ALA A 229 -7.47 -6.39 -0.62
N PRO A 230 -6.79 -7.46 -1.12
CA PRO A 230 -6.64 -7.67 -2.56
C PRO A 230 -7.99 -8.01 -3.24
N ALA A 231 -8.91 -8.73 -2.56
CA ALA A 231 -10.23 -9.03 -3.10
C ALA A 231 -11.04 -7.75 -3.33
N GLU A 232 -10.99 -6.84 -2.38
CA GLU A 232 -11.66 -5.53 -2.45
C GLU A 232 -11.14 -4.70 -3.62
N GLN A 233 -9.84 -4.59 -3.79
CA GLN A 233 -9.23 -3.86 -4.90
C GLN A 233 -9.53 -4.49 -6.26
N ALA A 234 -9.57 -5.83 -6.34
CA ALA A 234 -9.86 -6.57 -7.56
C ALA A 234 -11.34 -6.46 -8.00
N VAL A 235 -12.26 -6.21 -7.08
CA VAL A 235 -13.70 -6.08 -7.38
C VAL A 235 -14.06 -4.72 -7.97
N ILE A 236 -13.38 -3.63 -7.60
CA ILE A 236 -13.68 -2.28 -8.08
C ILE A 236 -13.77 -2.20 -9.61
N PRO A 237 -12.79 -2.70 -10.40
CA PRO A 237 -12.86 -2.65 -11.85
C PRO A 237 -13.97 -3.52 -12.47
N LEU A 238 -14.51 -4.49 -11.73
CA LEU A 238 -15.62 -5.35 -12.17
C LEU A 238 -16.99 -4.68 -11.98
N MET A 239 -17.06 -3.66 -11.09
CA MET A 239 -18.30 -2.98 -10.73
C MET A 239 -18.51 -1.67 -11.47
N VAL A 240 -17.41 -1.03 -11.91
CA VAL A 240 -17.42 0.34 -12.42
C VAL A 240 -16.88 0.37 -13.84
N GLU A 241 -17.53 1.12 -14.72
CA GLU A 241 -17.05 1.34 -16.08
C GLU A 241 -15.66 1.99 -16.09
N ARG A 242 -14.83 1.67 -17.08
CA ARG A 242 -13.44 2.16 -17.19
C ARG A 242 -13.33 3.69 -17.05
N ARG A 243 -14.28 4.44 -17.64
CA ARG A 243 -14.32 5.92 -17.58
C ARG A 243 -14.54 6.46 -16.16
N HIS A 244 -15.18 5.71 -15.27
CA HIS A 244 -15.47 6.11 -13.89
C HIS A 244 -14.51 5.53 -12.84
N LEU A 245 -13.54 4.71 -13.24
CA LEU A 245 -12.60 4.07 -12.32
C LEU A 245 -11.79 5.07 -11.50
N LEU A 246 -11.38 6.20 -12.10
CA LEU A 246 -10.65 7.24 -11.39
C LEU A 246 -11.49 7.84 -10.25
N SER A 247 -12.75 8.16 -10.52
CA SER A 247 -13.69 8.69 -9.52
C SER A 247 -13.99 7.67 -8.43
N ALA A 248 -14.18 6.39 -8.80
CA ALA A 248 -14.41 5.31 -7.85
C ALA A 248 -13.21 5.12 -6.90
N ASN A 249 -11.99 5.04 -7.43
CA ASN A 249 -10.77 4.90 -6.63
C ASN A 249 -10.51 6.15 -5.76
N SER A 250 -10.79 7.34 -6.26
CA SER A 250 -10.67 8.59 -5.48
C SER A 250 -11.64 8.59 -4.30
N LEU A 251 -12.91 8.23 -4.51
CA LEU A 251 -13.92 8.14 -3.45
C LEU A 251 -13.52 7.08 -2.42
N TYR A 252 -13.10 5.91 -2.90
CA TYR A 252 -12.62 4.81 -2.08
C TYR A 252 -11.45 5.25 -1.18
N THR A 253 -10.39 5.82 -1.75
CA THR A 253 -9.19 6.24 -1.02
C THR A 253 -9.49 7.37 -0.03
N THR A 254 -10.29 8.37 -0.45
CA THR A 254 -10.70 9.48 0.44
C THR A 254 -11.49 8.97 1.64
N THR A 255 -12.42 8.03 1.40
CA THR A 255 -13.19 7.39 2.48
C THR A 255 -12.27 6.62 3.42
N MET A 256 -11.32 5.84 2.92
CA MET A 256 -10.34 5.13 3.75
C MET A 256 -9.55 6.09 4.66
N MET A 257 -9.08 7.22 4.12
CA MET A 257 -8.35 8.21 4.92
C MET A 257 -9.25 8.88 5.97
N ALA A 258 -10.49 9.21 5.60
CA ALA A 258 -11.47 9.76 6.55
C ALA A 258 -11.78 8.76 7.68
N LEU A 259 -11.92 7.47 7.36
CA LEU A 259 -12.20 6.43 8.36
C LEU A 259 -11.04 6.17 9.33
N VAL A 260 -9.80 6.43 8.93
CA VAL A 260 -8.67 6.39 9.86
C VAL A 260 -8.86 7.45 10.94
N VAL A 261 -9.15 8.70 10.54
CA VAL A 261 -9.35 9.81 11.49
C VAL A 261 -10.59 9.57 12.35
N VAL A 262 -11.74 9.29 11.71
CA VAL A 262 -13.02 9.10 12.41
C VAL A 262 -12.97 7.86 13.31
N GLY A 263 -12.47 6.74 12.82
CA GLY A 263 -12.42 5.48 13.57
C GLY A 263 -11.63 5.58 14.87
N PHE A 264 -10.47 6.24 14.83
CA PHE A 264 -9.68 6.45 16.03
C PHE A 264 -10.25 7.55 16.96
N ALA A 265 -10.81 8.64 16.41
CA ALA A 265 -11.38 9.71 17.22
C ALA A 265 -12.68 9.30 17.92
N VAL A 266 -13.55 8.55 17.21
CA VAL A 266 -14.89 8.16 17.72
C VAL A 266 -14.86 6.79 18.39
N GLY A 267 -13.80 5.99 18.18
CA GLY A 267 -13.73 4.59 18.63
C GLY A 267 -14.00 4.43 20.12
N GLU A 268 -13.25 5.11 20.97
CA GLU A 268 -13.42 4.98 22.43
C GLU A 268 -14.79 5.50 22.91
N PRO A 269 -15.25 6.70 22.53
CA PRO A 269 -16.58 7.17 22.89
C PRO A 269 -17.70 6.21 22.46
N LEU A 270 -17.61 5.65 21.25
CA LEU A 270 -18.60 4.71 20.73
C LEU A 270 -18.64 3.41 21.55
N LEU A 271 -17.47 2.85 21.86
CA LEU A 271 -17.36 1.66 22.71
C LEU A 271 -17.89 1.92 24.12
N ALA A 272 -17.60 3.09 24.70
CA ALA A 272 -18.07 3.46 26.02
C ALA A 272 -19.61 3.63 26.09
N ILE A 273 -20.21 4.20 25.04
CA ILE A 273 -21.68 4.32 24.93
C ILE A 273 -22.31 2.94 24.81
N ALA A 274 -21.78 2.09 23.92
CA ALA A 274 -22.31 0.74 23.73
C ALA A 274 -22.25 -0.09 25.00
N ASP A 275 -21.15 -0.01 25.73
CA ASP A 275 -20.99 -0.71 27.03
C ASP A 275 -22.03 -0.24 28.07
N ARG A 276 -22.21 1.07 28.18
CA ARG A 276 -23.26 1.63 29.07
C ARG A 276 -24.67 1.14 28.73
N LEU A 277 -24.99 1.04 27.45
CA LEU A 277 -26.29 0.56 26.99
C LEU A 277 -26.49 -0.93 27.30
N THR A 278 -25.49 -1.77 27.08
CA THR A 278 -25.60 -3.22 27.32
C THR A 278 -25.57 -3.57 28.82
N ILE A 279 -24.86 -2.84 29.66
CA ILE A 279 -24.83 -3.00 31.11
C ILE A 279 -26.22 -2.81 31.70
N GLN A 280 -27.05 -1.91 31.15
CA GLN A 280 -28.45 -1.74 31.59
C GLN A 280 -29.29 -3.02 31.41
N PHE A 281 -28.90 -3.89 30.48
CA PHE A 281 -29.54 -5.20 30.25
C PHE A 281 -28.79 -6.37 30.94
N GLY A 282 -27.77 -6.08 31.77
CA GLY A 282 -27.00 -7.08 32.48
C GLY A 282 -25.88 -7.75 31.69
N PHE A 283 -25.48 -7.19 30.55
CA PHE A 283 -24.42 -7.73 29.67
C PHE A 283 -23.25 -6.76 29.53
N GLU A 284 -22.02 -7.24 29.76
CA GLU A 284 -20.77 -6.47 29.52
C GLU A 284 -20.10 -6.83 28.18
N ILE A 285 -20.90 -6.83 27.11
CA ILE A 285 -20.45 -7.22 25.75
C ILE A 285 -20.66 -6.12 24.71
N GLY A 286 -20.96 -4.90 25.15
CA GLY A 286 -21.31 -3.80 24.24
C GLY A 286 -20.20 -3.42 23.29
N LYS A 287 -18.97 -3.45 23.75
CA LYS A 287 -17.80 -3.11 22.96
C LYS A 287 -17.58 -4.10 21.82
N GLU A 288 -17.63 -5.39 22.13
CA GLU A 288 -17.46 -6.46 21.14
C GLU A 288 -18.63 -6.50 20.15
N LEU A 289 -19.85 -6.17 20.64
CA LEU A 289 -21.03 -6.11 19.77
C LEU A 289 -20.92 -5.01 18.72
N VAL A 290 -20.37 -3.84 19.06
CA VAL A 290 -20.14 -2.76 18.09
C VAL A 290 -19.15 -3.20 17.02
N VAL A 291 -18.01 -3.74 17.40
CA VAL A 291 -16.96 -4.12 16.46
C VAL A 291 -17.36 -5.35 15.64
N GLY A 292 -17.80 -6.41 16.31
CA GLY A 292 -18.24 -7.66 15.66
C GLY A 292 -19.47 -7.43 14.79
N GLY A 293 -20.43 -6.62 15.27
CA GLY A 293 -21.62 -6.21 14.53
C GLY A 293 -21.28 -5.39 13.28
N SER A 294 -20.31 -4.47 13.36
CA SER A 294 -19.86 -3.71 12.20
C SER A 294 -19.27 -4.62 11.10
N TYR A 295 -18.44 -5.60 11.45
CA TYR A 295 -17.97 -6.60 10.51
C TYR A 295 -19.11 -7.46 9.93
N ALA A 296 -20.08 -7.87 10.77
CA ALA A 296 -21.23 -8.64 10.31
C ALA A 296 -22.08 -7.82 9.32
N ILE A 297 -22.37 -6.54 9.62
CA ILE A 297 -23.06 -5.61 8.72
C ILE A 297 -22.30 -5.48 7.40
N ALA A 298 -20.98 -5.30 7.45
CA ALA A 298 -20.13 -5.28 6.27
C ALA A 298 -20.31 -6.56 5.42
N GLY A 299 -20.23 -7.73 6.05
CA GLY A 299 -20.44 -9.02 5.39
C GLY A 299 -21.81 -9.12 4.73
N PHE A 300 -22.88 -8.72 5.41
CA PHE A 300 -24.25 -8.73 4.86
C PHE A 300 -24.42 -7.75 3.69
N LEU A 301 -23.86 -6.54 3.77
CA LEU A 301 -23.88 -5.59 2.67
C LEU A 301 -23.14 -6.13 1.44
N LEU A 302 -22.01 -6.79 1.65
CA LEU A 302 -21.23 -7.41 0.59
C LEU A 302 -21.91 -8.64 -0.05
N MET A 303 -22.86 -9.30 0.63
CA MET A 303 -23.70 -10.33 0.02
C MET A 303 -24.58 -9.78 -1.11
N LEU A 304 -24.93 -8.49 -1.08
CA LEU A 304 -25.73 -7.83 -2.10
C LEU A 304 -24.98 -7.62 -3.42
N LEU A 305 -23.65 -7.77 -3.45
CA LEU A 305 -22.82 -7.63 -4.64
C LEU A 305 -23.23 -8.64 -5.73
N LYS A 306 -23.35 -8.15 -6.95
CA LYS A 306 -23.51 -8.96 -8.15
C LYS A 306 -22.22 -8.86 -8.96
N THR A 307 -21.30 -9.80 -8.74
CA THR A 307 -20.05 -9.88 -9.48
C THR A 307 -20.25 -10.80 -10.69
N GLY A 308 -20.06 -10.26 -11.90
CA GLY A 308 -20.04 -11.06 -13.14
C GLY A 308 -18.68 -11.78 -13.32
N GLU A 309 -18.16 -12.40 -12.26
CA GLU A 309 -16.84 -13.04 -12.28
C GLU A 309 -16.83 -14.21 -13.27
N LYS A 310 -15.96 -14.13 -14.29
CA LYS A 310 -15.58 -15.28 -15.10
C LYS A 310 -14.34 -15.89 -14.47
N ALA A 311 -14.33 -17.20 -14.25
CA ALA A 311 -13.14 -17.91 -13.82
C ALA A 311 -12.03 -17.69 -14.86
N THR A 312 -11.02 -16.92 -14.49
CA THR A 312 -9.85 -16.68 -15.34
C THR A 312 -8.78 -17.69 -14.93
N SER A 313 -8.36 -18.54 -15.87
CA SER A 313 -7.17 -19.36 -15.70
C SER A 313 -5.95 -18.45 -15.71
N SER A 314 -5.44 -18.10 -14.54
CA SER A 314 -4.21 -17.32 -14.40
C SER A 314 -3.00 -18.22 -14.64
N GLN A 315 -2.00 -17.71 -15.38
CA GLN A 315 -0.66 -18.30 -15.47
C GLN A 315 -0.07 -18.47 -14.07
N GLU A 316 0.79 -19.49 -13.91
CA GLU A 316 1.45 -19.75 -12.62
C GLU A 316 2.29 -18.53 -12.21
N PRO A 317 2.08 -17.98 -11.01
CA PRO A 317 2.87 -16.83 -10.56
C PRO A 317 4.28 -17.26 -10.18
N HIS A 318 5.28 -16.72 -10.83
CA HIS A 318 6.70 -16.91 -10.49
C HIS A 318 7.13 -15.89 -9.41
N VAL A 319 6.56 -15.97 -8.22
CA VAL A 319 6.77 -15.00 -7.12
C VAL A 319 8.25 -14.77 -6.81
N TRP A 320 9.09 -15.82 -6.86
CA TRP A 320 10.52 -15.71 -6.61
C TRP A 320 11.29 -15.00 -7.74
N GLU A 321 10.91 -15.22 -8.98
CA GLU A 321 11.50 -14.54 -10.13
C GLU A 321 11.13 -13.07 -10.13
N ASP A 322 9.87 -12.75 -9.86
CA ASP A 322 9.37 -11.38 -9.77
C ASP A 322 10.05 -10.59 -8.64
N LEU A 323 10.25 -11.22 -7.49
CA LEU A 323 10.97 -10.64 -6.35
C LEU A 323 12.45 -10.39 -6.69
N ARG A 324 13.11 -11.36 -7.34
CA ARG A 324 14.50 -11.24 -7.77
C ARG A 324 14.70 -10.11 -8.79
N ASP A 325 13.83 -10.04 -9.78
CA ASP A 325 13.89 -8.98 -10.81
C ASP A 325 13.66 -7.60 -10.21
N GLY A 326 12.69 -7.47 -9.29
CA GLY A 326 12.44 -6.24 -8.53
C GLY A 326 13.67 -5.81 -7.71
N LEU A 327 14.32 -6.75 -7.01
CA LEU A 327 15.54 -6.49 -6.24
C LEU A 327 16.73 -6.08 -7.14
N GLN A 328 16.91 -6.74 -8.28
CA GLN A 328 17.96 -6.37 -9.23
C GLN A 328 17.73 -4.97 -9.81
N TYR A 329 16.49 -4.63 -10.12
CA TYR A 329 16.14 -3.31 -10.62
C TYR A 329 16.40 -2.22 -9.57
N LEU A 330 16.02 -2.44 -8.31
CA LEU A 330 16.32 -1.53 -7.19
C LEU A 330 17.83 -1.36 -6.98
N GLY A 331 18.60 -2.44 -7.15
CA GLY A 331 20.07 -2.39 -7.05
C GLY A 331 20.70 -1.45 -8.09
N LYS A 332 20.11 -1.37 -9.28
CA LYS A 332 20.60 -0.54 -10.41
C LYS A 332 20.08 0.90 -10.35
N ASN A 333 18.88 1.15 -9.81
CA ASN A 333 18.27 2.48 -9.76
C ASN A 333 18.42 3.13 -8.38
N HIS A 334 19.39 4.03 -8.26
CA HIS A 334 19.69 4.73 -7.01
C HIS A 334 18.52 5.60 -6.52
N ARG A 335 17.79 6.28 -7.43
CA ARG A 335 16.67 7.17 -7.07
C ARG A 335 15.53 6.41 -6.40
N ILE A 336 15.12 5.28 -7.00
CA ILE A 336 14.07 4.43 -6.42
C ILE A 336 14.51 3.84 -5.09
N ARG A 337 15.76 3.35 -5.00
CA ARG A 337 16.31 2.81 -3.76
C ARG A 337 16.32 3.84 -2.64
N THR A 338 16.77 5.07 -2.91
CA THR A 338 16.77 6.16 -1.92
C THR A 338 15.38 6.53 -1.47
N ALA A 339 14.43 6.66 -2.40
CA ALA A 339 13.04 6.93 -2.10
C ALA A 339 12.42 5.82 -1.23
N LEU A 340 12.71 4.56 -1.53
CA LEU A 340 12.24 3.42 -0.74
C LEU A 340 12.83 3.41 0.67
N ILE A 341 14.13 3.66 0.84
CA ILE A 341 14.78 3.74 2.16
C ILE A 341 14.13 4.86 2.99
N GLN A 342 13.88 6.02 2.39
CA GLN A 342 13.23 7.14 3.07
C GLN A 342 11.81 6.79 3.53
N LEU A 343 11.04 6.09 2.69
CA LEU A 343 9.71 5.60 3.07
C LEU A 343 9.79 4.57 4.21
N VAL A 344 10.75 3.67 4.17
CA VAL A 344 10.99 2.69 5.25
C VAL A 344 11.24 3.39 6.58
N ILE A 345 12.14 4.39 6.61
CA ILE A 345 12.43 5.16 7.82
C ILE A 345 11.19 5.88 8.32
N LEU A 346 10.45 6.54 7.43
CA LEU A 346 9.22 7.26 7.78
C LEU A 346 8.15 6.33 8.37
N PHE A 347 7.87 5.21 7.70
CA PHE A 347 6.88 4.24 8.20
C PHE A 347 7.34 3.56 9.49
N SER A 348 8.64 3.35 9.68
CA SER A 348 9.19 2.87 10.94
C SER A 348 8.96 3.85 12.09
N ILE A 349 9.12 5.14 11.85
CA ILE A 349 8.81 6.20 12.83
C ILE A 349 7.31 6.20 13.16
N PHE A 350 6.44 6.13 12.14
CA PHE A 350 4.99 6.09 12.37
C PHE A 350 4.54 4.83 13.11
N ALA A 351 5.15 3.69 12.82
CA ALA A 351 4.88 2.44 13.53
C ALA A 351 5.27 2.54 15.02
N ALA A 352 6.45 3.06 15.31
CA ALA A 352 6.88 3.30 16.68
C ALA A 352 5.92 4.28 17.40
N LEU A 353 5.54 5.38 16.75
CA LEU A 353 4.60 6.35 17.29
C LEU A 353 3.23 5.76 17.58
N ALA A 354 2.75 4.80 16.80
CA ALA A 354 1.46 4.14 17.04
C ALA A 354 1.43 3.40 18.40
N VAL A 355 2.52 2.73 18.77
CA VAL A 355 2.68 2.11 20.10
C VAL A 355 2.85 3.17 21.19
N LEU A 356 3.75 4.13 20.95
CA LEU A 356 4.03 5.18 21.93
C LEU A 356 2.83 6.10 22.18
N ALA A 357 1.91 6.25 21.22
CA ALA A 357 0.68 7.03 21.39
C ALA A 357 -0.19 6.49 22.55
N VAL A 358 -0.22 5.16 22.73
CA VAL A 358 -0.96 4.54 23.84
C VAL A 358 -0.31 4.90 25.17
N ARG A 359 1.02 4.80 25.24
CA ARG A 359 1.78 5.20 26.45
C ARG A 359 1.69 6.71 26.72
N MET A 360 1.74 7.52 25.66
CA MET A 360 1.53 8.96 25.79
C MET A 360 0.15 9.29 26.35
N ALA A 361 -0.90 8.63 25.87
CA ALA A 361 -2.26 8.82 26.40
C ALA A 361 -2.36 8.47 27.89
N GLU A 362 -1.59 7.48 28.36
CA GLU A 362 -1.53 7.11 29.78
C GLU A 362 -0.79 8.16 30.65
N VAL A 363 0.26 8.77 30.11
CA VAL A 363 1.09 9.77 30.81
C VAL A 363 0.48 11.17 30.77
N ILE A 364 -0.32 11.51 29.76
CA ILE A 364 -0.95 12.82 29.64
C ILE A 364 -2.10 12.95 30.66
N PRO A 365 -2.10 13.96 31.54
CA PRO A 365 -3.17 14.17 32.52
C PRO A 365 -4.53 14.32 31.85
N GLY A 366 -5.53 13.57 32.32
CA GLY A 366 -6.90 13.62 31.82
C GLY A 366 -7.21 12.71 30.64
N LEU A 367 -6.23 11.97 30.10
CA LEU A 367 -6.47 10.92 29.11
C LEU A 367 -6.38 9.53 29.73
N LYS A 368 -7.07 8.57 29.09
CA LYS A 368 -6.91 7.13 29.34
C LYS A 368 -6.10 6.52 28.19
N SER A 369 -5.41 5.40 28.45
CA SER A 369 -4.68 4.67 27.40
C SER A 369 -5.56 4.28 26.22
N SER A 370 -6.85 3.95 26.45
CA SER A 370 -7.83 3.65 25.39
C SER A 370 -8.18 4.85 24.50
N GLN A 371 -7.87 6.07 24.95
CA GLN A 371 -8.13 7.32 24.21
C GLN A 371 -6.95 7.75 23.32
N PHE A 372 -5.94 6.90 23.15
CA PHE A 372 -4.81 7.13 22.24
C PHE A 372 -5.25 7.47 20.80
N GLY A 373 -6.46 7.07 20.43
CA GLY A 373 -7.08 7.36 19.15
C GLY A 373 -7.13 8.84 18.80
N PHE A 374 -7.29 9.74 19.79
CA PHE A 374 -7.23 11.19 19.57
C PHE A 374 -5.85 11.65 19.07
N LEU A 375 -4.78 11.03 19.57
CA LEU A 375 -3.41 11.33 19.12
C LEU A 375 -3.20 10.87 17.67
N LEU A 376 -3.65 9.65 17.33
CA LEU A 376 -3.56 9.14 15.97
C LEU A 376 -4.42 9.93 14.99
N ALA A 377 -5.64 10.33 15.42
CA ALA A 377 -6.52 11.17 14.61
C ALA A 377 -5.88 12.53 14.29
N ALA A 378 -5.24 13.17 15.28
CA ALA A 378 -4.51 14.43 15.08
C ALA A 378 -3.40 14.25 14.00
N GLY A 379 -2.65 13.14 14.05
CA GLY A 379 -1.65 12.79 13.04
C GLY A 379 -2.27 12.63 11.64
N GLY A 380 -3.41 11.93 11.55
CA GLY A 380 -4.17 11.75 10.31
C GLY A 380 -4.66 13.07 9.70
N VAL A 381 -5.19 13.98 10.53
CA VAL A 381 -5.56 15.34 10.10
C VAL A 381 -4.35 16.09 9.58
N GLY A 382 -3.22 15.99 10.27
CA GLY A 382 -1.96 16.59 9.83
C GLY A 382 -1.51 16.08 8.46
N ILE A 383 -1.57 14.77 8.23
CA ILE A 383 -1.26 14.17 6.91
C ILE A 383 -2.18 14.74 5.83
N ALA A 384 -3.49 14.82 6.08
CA ALA A 384 -4.46 15.35 5.12
C ALA A 384 -4.18 16.82 4.77
N VAL A 385 -3.92 17.65 5.77
CA VAL A 385 -3.57 19.07 5.57
C VAL A 385 -2.24 19.19 4.82
N GLY A 386 -1.22 18.45 5.22
CA GLY A 386 0.09 18.42 4.56
C GLY A 386 0.00 17.99 3.10
N ALA A 387 -0.78 16.95 2.81
CA ALA A 387 -1.03 16.48 1.44
C ALA A 387 -1.74 17.53 0.58
N THR A 388 -2.74 18.23 1.14
CA THR A 388 -3.46 19.30 0.45
C THR A 388 -2.54 20.47 0.14
N LEU A 389 -1.76 20.93 1.11
CA LEU A 389 -0.78 22.02 0.91
C LEU A 389 0.28 21.64 -0.13
N LEU A 390 0.75 20.38 -0.08
CA LEU A 390 1.72 19.88 -1.06
C LEU A 390 1.12 19.82 -2.47
N GLY A 391 -0.14 19.41 -2.61
CA GLY A 391 -0.85 19.42 -3.89
C GLY A 391 -0.94 20.81 -4.52
N GLN A 392 -1.13 21.85 -3.71
CA GLN A 392 -1.24 23.23 -4.18
C GLN A 392 0.12 23.92 -4.41
N PHE A 393 1.08 23.71 -3.53
CA PHE A 393 2.34 24.47 -3.51
C PHE A 393 3.58 23.62 -3.79
N GLY A 394 3.48 22.30 -3.76
CA GLY A 394 4.60 21.39 -3.81
C GLY A 394 5.38 21.41 -5.13
N GLN A 395 4.74 21.80 -6.24
CA GLN A 395 5.37 21.87 -7.56
C GLN A 395 6.53 22.90 -7.64
N ARG A 396 6.60 23.82 -6.69
CA ARG A 396 7.66 24.86 -6.63
C ARG A 396 8.97 24.34 -6.03
N PHE A 397 8.97 23.17 -5.42
CA PHE A 397 10.12 22.59 -4.71
C PHE A 397 10.54 21.27 -5.32
N SER A 398 11.84 20.97 -5.28
CA SER A 398 12.31 19.64 -5.68
C SER A 398 11.89 18.57 -4.68
N HIS A 399 11.70 17.33 -5.14
CA HIS A 399 11.34 16.20 -4.27
C HIS A 399 12.34 16.01 -3.12
N THR A 400 13.63 16.24 -3.37
CA THR A 400 14.69 16.16 -2.36
C THR A 400 14.58 17.25 -1.30
N GLN A 401 14.27 18.50 -1.69
CA GLN A 401 14.08 19.60 -0.74
C GLN A 401 12.86 19.35 0.16
N LEU A 402 11.74 18.90 -0.43
CA LEU A 402 10.54 18.57 0.33
C LEU A 402 10.81 17.47 1.36
N SER A 403 11.52 16.41 0.96
CA SER A 403 11.89 15.31 1.85
C SER A 403 12.83 15.77 2.98
N LEU A 404 13.79 16.65 2.69
CA LEU A 404 14.70 17.20 3.70
C LEU A 404 13.95 18.07 4.72
N TYR A 405 13.12 19.02 4.25
CA TYR A 405 12.30 19.85 5.13
C TYR A 405 11.31 19.01 5.94
N GLY A 406 10.71 17.98 5.33
CA GLY A 406 9.86 17.03 6.02
C GLY A 406 10.60 16.30 7.14
N SER A 407 11.80 15.78 6.88
CA SER A 407 12.61 15.06 7.88
C SER A 407 13.06 15.96 9.03
N ILE A 408 13.46 17.19 8.75
CA ILE A 408 13.81 18.19 9.78
C ILE A 408 12.58 18.54 10.62
N GLY A 409 11.41 18.74 9.97
CA GLY A 409 10.16 19.02 10.66
C GLY A 409 9.71 17.87 11.55
N ILE A 410 9.81 16.61 11.09
CA ILE A 410 9.55 15.42 11.90
C ILE A 410 10.45 15.39 13.12
N ALA A 411 11.76 15.60 12.96
CA ALA A 411 12.71 15.61 14.05
C ALA A 411 12.39 16.72 15.09
N ALA A 412 12.07 17.92 14.63
CA ALA A 412 11.67 19.03 15.49
C ALA A 412 10.38 18.73 16.28
N CYS A 413 9.37 18.14 15.61
CA CYS A 413 8.13 17.73 16.27
C CYS A 413 8.38 16.64 17.33
N LEU A 414 9.23 15.65 17.05
CA LEU A 414 9.58 14.58 18.01
C LEU A 414 10.30 15.14 19.24
N ILE A 415 11.22 16.10 19.07
CA ILE A 415 11.86 16.81 20.17
C ILE A 415 10.82 17.57 20.99
N GLY A 416 9.92 18.30 20.32
CA GLY A 416 8.85 19.02 20.99
C GLY A 416 7.93 18.08 21.80
N ILE A 417 7.56 16.93 21.26
CA ILE A 417 6.75 15.92 21.94
C ILE A 417 7.49 15.40 23.19
N ALA A 418 8.78 15.13 23.10
CA ALA A 418 9.58 14.69 24.23
C ALA A 418 9.64 15.73 25.37
N ILE A 419 9.61 17.03 25.05
CA ILE A 419 9.64 18.14 26.02
C ILE A 419 8.26 18.38 26.63
N PHE A 420 7.21 18.40 25.79
CA PHE A 420 5.85 18.79 26.17
C PHE A 420 4.91 17.60 26.42
N THR A 421 5.44 16.42 26.76
CA THR A 421 4.68 15.15 26.89
C THR A 421 3.44 15.27 27.78
N HIS A 422 3.44 16.13 28.80
CA HIS A 422 2.32 16.29 29.75
C HIS A 422 1.26 17.33 29.32
N GLN A 423 1.45 18.01 28.18
CA GLN A 423 0.54 19.08 27.71
C GLN A 423 -0.26 18.59 26.50
N LEU A 424 -1.49 18.13 26.73
CA LEU A 424 -2.35 17.55 25.71
C LEU A 424 -2.43 18.40 24.41
N LEU A 425 -2.74 19.69 24.54
CA LEU A 425 -2.95 20.56 23.38
C LEU A 425 -1.68 20.70 22.53
N MET A 426 -0.53 20.85 23.20
CA MET A 426 0.77 20.95 22.55
C MET A 426 1.17 19.65 21.83
N VAL A 427 0.92 18.51 22.49
CA VAL A 427 1.14 17.17 21.92
C VAL A 427 0.26 16.95 20.69
N LEU A 428 -1.04 17.27 20.75
CA LEU A 428 -1.95 17.16 19.61
C LEU A 428 -1.49 18.01 18.42
N LEU A 429 -1.08 19.27 18.68
CA LEU A 429 -0.56 20.15 17.64
C LEU A 429 0.73 19.61 17.02
N LEU A 430 1.67 19.14 17.85
CA LEU A 430 2.94 18.60 17.38
C LEU A 430 2.76 17.30 16.60
N ILE A 431 1.84 16.42 16.99
CA ILE A 431 1.50 15.20 16.24
C ILE A 431 0.83 15.55 14.91
N ALA A 432 -0.05 16.55 14.88
CA ALA A 432 -0.64 17.03 13.62
C ALA A 432 0.43 17.61 12.68
N LEU A 433 1.34 18.44 13.19
CA LEU A 433 2.46 18.97 12.41
C LEU A 433 3.38 17.83 11.91
N LEU A 434 3.65 16.84 12.76
CA LEU A 434 4.45 15.66 12.41
C LEU A 434 3.79 14.88 11.25
N GLY A 435 2.47 14.70 11.29
CA GLY A 435 1.70 14.11 10.18
C GLY A 435 1.87 14.91 8.89
N GLY A 436 1.77 16.25 8.96
CA GLY A 436 1.98 17.15 7.83
C GLY A 436 3.38 17.05 7.23
N PHE A 437 4.42 17.07 8.06
CA PHE A 437 5.80 16.87 7.63
C PHE A 437 6.02 15.45 7.08
N GLY A 438 5.33 14.45 7.61
CA GLY A 438 5.33 13.09 7.08
C GLY A 438 4.80 13.02 5.64
N ALA A 439 3.74 13.77 5.33
CA ALA A 439 3.22 13.89 3.97
C ALA A 439 4.24 14.53 3.00
N LEU A 440 5.03 15.53 3.48
CA LEU A 440 6.11 16.14 2.71
C LEU A 440 7.25 15.16 2.36
N VAL A 441 7.40 14.08 3.11
CA VAL A 441 8.35 13.00 2.79
C VAL A 441 7.67 11.92 1.94
N ALA A 442 6.53 11.40 2.38
CA ALA A 442 5.88 10.25 1.77
C ALA A 442 5.48 10.48 0.31
N ILE A 443 4.80 11.61 0.04
CA ILE A 443 4.19 11.86 -1.28
C ILE A 443 5.25 12.04 -2.37
N PRO A 444 6.30 12.88 -2.20
CA PRO A 444 7.35 13.00 -3.21
C PRO A 444 8.13 11.70 -3.43
N MET A 445 8.42 10.94 -2.37
CA MET A 445 9.13 9.67 -2.50
C MET A 445 8.30 8.62 -3.24
N GLN A 446 7.02 8.51 -2.90
CA GLN A 446 6.08 7.65 -3.62
C GLN A 446 5.97 8.05 -5.10
N THR A 447 5.86 9.34 -5.39
CA THR A 447 5.81 9.88 -6.76
C THR A 447 7.08 9.57 -7.53
N THR A 448 8.25 9.65 -6.88
CA THR A 448 9.53 9.30 -7.50
C THR A 448 9.56 7.82 -7.88
N ILE A 449 9.15 6.91 -6.99
CA ILE A 449 9.08 5.48 -7.31
C ILE A 449 8.14 5.22 -8.50
N GLN A 450 6.98 5.88 -8.53
CA GLN A 450 6.00 5.71 -9.61
C GLN A 450 6.50 6.22 -10.96
N LYS A 451 7.20 7.37 -10.98
CA LYS A 451 7.71 7.99 -12.22
C LYS A 451 8.91 7.26 -12.79
N GLU A 452 9.84 6.85 -11.93
CA GLU A 452 11.09 6.20 -12.34
C GLU A 452 10.91 4.70 -12.65
N THR A 453 9.76 4.09 -12.32
CA THR A 453 9.51 2.67 -12.58
C THR A 453 8.83 2.49 -13.95
N PRO A 454 9.46 1.78 -14.91
CA PRO A 454 8.86 1.45 -16.20
C PRO A 454 7.55 0.66 -16.02
N PRO A 455 6.57 0.82 -16.94
CA PRO A 455 5.26 0.15 -16.84
C PRO A 455 5.35 -1.36 -16.64
N GLU A 456 6.32 -2.02 -17.30
CA GLU A 456 6.52 -3.47 -17.29
C GLU A 456 7.00 -4.00 -15.93
N LEU A 457 7.66 -3.16 -15.13
CA LEU A 457 8.22 -3.52 -13.82
C LEU A 457 7.40 -3.01 -12.64
N ARG A 458 6.33 -2.24 -12.87
CA ARG A 458 5.53 -1.61 -11.80
C ARG A 458 5.00 -2.64 -10.80
N GLY A 459 4.44 -3.74 -11.28
CA GLY A 459 3.92 -4.80 -10.40
C GLY A 459 5.00 -5.37 -9.48
N LYS A 460 6.19 -5.67 -10.03
CA LYS A 460 7.33 -6.23 -9.30
C LYS A 460 7.89 -5.24 -8.27
N VAL A 461 8.10 -3.98 -8.67
CA VAL A 461 8.65 -2.92 -7.78
C VAL A 461 7.66 -2.54 -6.69
N PHE A 462 6.37 -2.38 -7.01
CA PHE A 462 5.36 -2.02 -6.00
C PHE A 462 5.04 -3.18 -5.05
N GLY A 463 5.04 -4.42 -5.55
CA GLY A 463 4.94 -5.61 -4.70
C GLY A 463 6.10 -5.69 -3.69
N LEU A 464 7.34 -5.48 -4.16
CA LEU A 464 8.51 -5.43 -3.31
C LEU A 464 8.44 -4.26 -2.31
N GLN A 465 8.06 -3.06 -2.76
CA GLN A 465 7.85 -1.90 -1.89
C GLN A 465 6.86 -2.20 -0.78
N ASN A 466 5.71 -2.81 -1.10
CA ASN A 466 4.69 -3.16 -0.11
C ASN A 466 5.23 -4.13 0.94
N ASN A 467 5.98 -5.16 0.51
CA ASN A 467 6.59 -6.12 1.44
C ASN A 467 7.63 -5.46 2.36
N VAL A 468 8.51 -4.61 1.81
CA VAL A 468 9.53 -3.90 2.58
C VAL A 468 8.88 -2.94 3.59
N ILE A 469 7.82 -2.25 3.21
CA ILE A 469 7.07 -1.37 4.12
C ILE A 469 6.40 -2.19 5.23
N ASN A 470 5.78 -3.34 4.93
CA ASN A 470 5.17 -4.19 5.95
C ASN A 470 6.21 -4.72 6.95
N ILE A 471 7.40 -5.09 6.51
CA ILE A 471 8.52 -5.48 7.38
C ILE A 471 8.95 -4.28 8.25
N ALA A 472 9.09 -3.09 7.64
CA ALA A 472 9.45 -1.87 8.31
C ALA A 472 8.42 -1.41 9.35
N LEU A 473 7.16 -1.76 9.19
CA LEU A 473 6.12 -1.53 10.19
C LEU A 473 6.22 -2.51 11.38
N THR A 474 6.54 -3.78 11.11
CA THR A 474 6.50 -4.84 12.16
C THR A 474 7.62 -4.68 13.19
N LEU A 475 8.86 -4.51 12.75
CA LEU A 475 10.01 -4.48 13.65
C LEU A 475 10.01 -3.26 14.60
N PRO A 476 9.74 -2.02 14.14
CA PRO A 476 9.67 -0.87 15.04
C PRO A 476 8.48 -0.92 16.01
N LEU A 477 7.35 -1.54 15.63
CA LEU A 477 6.23 -1.78 16.55
C LEU A 477 6.67 -2.58 17.78
N ALA A 478 7.42 -3.66 17.56
CA ALA A 478 7.96 -4.49 18.63
C ALA A 478 9.00 -3.74 19.46
N LEU A 479 9.99 -3.17 18.76
CA LEU A 479 11.15 -2.56 19.42
C LEU A 479 10.78 -1.30 20.21
N ALA A 480 9.86 -0.46 19.72
CA ALA A 480 9.50 0.78 20.40
C ALA A 480 8.86 0.54 21.77
N GLY A 481 7.95 -0.45 21.89
CA GLY A 481 7.33 -0.76 23.16
C GLY A 481 8.29 -1.41 24.15
N VAL A 482 9.15 -2.31 23.68
CA VAL A 482 10.20 -2.91 24.50
C VAL A 482 11.21 -1.84 24.95
N ALA A 483 11.69 -1.00 24.03
CA ALA A 483 12.61 0.08 24.35
C ALA A 483 12.00 1.07 25.34
N GLU A 484 10.73 1.43 25.19
CA GLU A 484 10.03 2.32 26.12
C GLU A 484 9.98 1.72 27.53
N THR A 485 9.74 0.44 27.65
CA THR A 485 9.68 -0.25 28.96
C THR A 485 11.03 -0.20 29.70
N PHE A 486 12.17 -0.29 28.97
CA PHE A 486 13.51 -0.30 29.57
C PHE A 486 14.17 1.07 29.65
N MET A 487 13.97 1.93 28.67
CA MET A 487 14.69 3.21 28.52
C MET A 487 13.81 4.43 28.80
N GLY A 488 12.50 4.23 28.87
CA GLY A 488 11.50 5.29 29.03
C GLY A 488 11.17 6.04 27.74
N LEU A 489 10.04 6.73 27.78
CA LEU A 489 9.40 7.38 26.62
C LEU A 489 10.30 8.42 25.95
N GLN A 490 11.01 9.25 26.74
CA GLN A 490 11.87 10.32 26.20
C GLN A 490 13.06 9.78 25.42
N ALA A 491 13.72 8.71 25.90
CA ALA A 491 14.87 8.12 25.21
C ALA A 491 14.45 7.51 23.86
N VAL A 492 13.26 6.93 23.79
CA VAL A 492 12.75 6.39 22.53
C VAL A 492 12.43 7.52 21.54
N PHE A 493 11.82 8.63 21.98
CA PHE A 493 11.62 9.79 21.10
C PHE A 493 12.95 10.34 20.55
N LEU A 494 13.98 10.46 21.39
CA LEU A 494 15.30 10.92 20.94
C LEU A 494 15.93 9.95 19.91
N SER A 495 15.76 8.65 20.07
CA SER A 495 16.21 7.67 19.08
C SER A 495 15.50 7.83 17.73
N LEU A 496 14.20 8.12 17.74
CA LEU A 496 13.44 8.41 16.53
C LEU A 496 13.86 9.73 15.87
N VAL A 497 14.26 10.74 16.67
CA VAL A 497 14.87 11.98 16.15
C VAL A 497 16.13 11.68 15.37
N VAL A 498 17.02 10.85 15.93
CA VAL A 498 18.26 10.44 15.26
C VAL A 498 17.94 9.71 13.94
N ALA A 499 16.97 8.81 13.95
CA ALA A 499 16.54 8.09 12.76
C ALA A 499 15.98 9.05 11.67
N ALA A 500 15.15 10.04 12.06
CA ALA A 500 14.58 11.03 11.13
C ALA A 500 15.66 11.90 10.49
N ILE A 501 16.62 12.39 11.30
CA ILE A 501 17.75 13.19 10.81
C ILE A 501 18.64 12.36 9.90
N ALA A 502 19.00 11.15 10.31
CA ALA A 502 19.85 10.25 9.52
C ALA A 502 19.21 9.95 8.15
N GLY A 503 17.91 9.70 8.10
CA GLY A 503 17.16 9.52 6.84
C GLY A 503 17.20 10.74 5.94
N GLY A 504 16.95 11.92 6.49
CA GLY A 504 17.01 13.18 5.74
C GLY A 504 18.41 13.48 5.18
N VAL A 505 19.44 13.32 6.00
CA VAL A 505 20.84 13.53 5.61
C VAL A 505 21.27 12.52 4.54
N LEU A 506 20.91 11.24 4.69
CA LEU A 506 21.21 10.19 3.72
C LEU A 506 20.63 10.52 2.36
N THR A 507 19.36 10.92 2.31
CA THR A 507 18.69 11.31 1.06
C THR A 507 19.37 12.51 0.41
N TRP A 508 19.68 13.54 1.19
CA TRP A 508 20.37 14.72 0.70
C TRP A 508 21.78 14.41 0.15
N TYR A 509 22.53 13.56 0.85
CA TYR A 509 23.88 13.17 0.43
C TYR A 509 23.86 12.40 -0.89
N ILE A 510 22.97 11.42 -1.04
CA ILE A 510 22.87 10.61 -2.26
C ILE A 510 22.47 11.48 -3.45
N CYS A 511 21.45 12.34 -3.30
CA CYS A 511 21.03 13.22 -4.39
C CYS A 511 22.10 14.25 -4.79
N ARG A 512 22.93 14.71 -3.85
CA ARG A 512 24.01 15.65 -4.15
C ARG A 512 25.17 15.01 -4.92
N THR A 513 25.45 13.75 -4.67
CA THR A 513 26.49 13.00 -5.40
C THR A 513 26.10 12.74 -6.84
N GLU A 514 24.82 12.49 -7.13
CA GLU A 514 24.32 12.29 -8.51
C GLU A 514 24.45 13.55 -9.36
N VAL A 515 24.05 14.71 -8.85
CA VAL A 515 24.18 15.99 -9.59
C VAL A 515 25.64 16.29 -9.95
N ARG A 516 26.58 15.89 -9.11
CA ARG A 516 28.02 16.04 -9.39
C ARG A 516 28.54 15.06 -10.45
N THR A 517 27.94 13.89 -10.55
CA THR A 517 28.37 12.88 -11.55
C THR A 517 27.82 13.24 -12.92
N GLU A 518 26.54 13.69 -13.02
CA GLU A 518 25.94 14.16 -14.27
C GLU A 518 26.59 15.44 -14.81
N SER A 519 27.15 16.29 -13.96
CA SER A 519 27.87 17.51 -14.39
C SER A 519 29.32 17.24 -14.87
N ARG A 520 29.83 15.99 -14.74
CA ARG A 520 31.17 15.58 -15.16
C ARG A 520 31.18 14.67 -16.39
N THR A 521 30.00 14.17 -16.81
CA THR A 521 29.78 13.45 -18.09
C THR A 521 29.20 14.40 -19.12
#